data_774e075985d58a9c9fb8b771a6ca8cc7
#
_entry.id   774e075985d58a9c9fb8b771a6ca8cc7
#
_cell.length_a   1.000
_cell.length_b   1.000
_cell.length_c   1.000
_cell.angle_alpha   90.00
_cell.angle_beta   90.00
_cell.angle_gamma   90.00
#
_symmetry.space_group_name_H-M   'P 1'
#
loop_
_entity.id
_entity.type
_entity.pdbx_description
1 polymer ?
#
loop_
_entity_poly.entity_id
_entity_poly.type
_entity_poly.pdbx_seq_one_letter_code
_entity_poly.pdbx_strand_id
1 'polypeptide(L)'
;MTSVDTTIQLLTREEAAGSAASSTCTPELALQPWAFDAGVPNYGPGASMTDVIPTGSPVQGRLPAEYTTASADELDARIRAAKATLGERVVVLGHFYQRDEVVQYADFVGDSFQLANAAKAKPDAEAIVFCGVHFMAETADILSQPAQAVILPNLAAGCSMADMADIDSVEEAWAELAEIYGTAPDADGRVPVIPVTYMNSSAALKAFCGRNGGIVCTSSNAATVLEWAFERGQRVLFFPDQHLGRNTAKAMGIPVELMPMWNPRKPLGGNSASELVEAKVVLWHGFCSVHKRFTPAQIAKARAEYPGVQVIVHPECPMAVVDAADSAGSTDFIVKAIQAAPAGSTFAIGTEINLVNRLAAEYPQHTIFCLDDVICPCSTMYRIHPGYLAWVLEGLVDGVVRNRIRVADDVIADSTVALERMLAARPPVAAPATDPVR
;
A
#
# COMPACT_ATOMS: atom_id res chain seq x y z
N MET A 1 -13.34 18.34 42.69
CA MET A 1 -13.42 17.78 41.32
C MET A 1 -13.33 18.98 40.40
N THR A 2 -12.12 19.31 39.95
CA THR A 2 -11.84 20.41 39.01
C THR A 2 -11.84 19.80 37.60
N SER A 3 -12.79 20.20 36.78
CA SER A 3 -12.82 19.85 35.35
C SER A 3 -11.62 20.50 34.67
N VAL A 4 -10.75 19.71 34.05
CA VAL A 4 -9.72 20.23 33.15
C VAL A 4 -10.43 20.48 31.82
N ASP A 5 -10.61 21.76 31.52
CA ASP A 5 -11.13 22.22 30.22
C ASP A 5 -9.98 22.10 29.19
N THR A 6 -10.03 21.03 28.39
CA THR A 6 -9.05 20.80 27.32
C THR A 6 -9.57 21.42 26.03
N THR A 7 -9.50 22.73 25.93
CA THR A 7 -9.76 23.44 24.68
C THR A 7 -8.57 23.21 23.77
N ILE A 8 -8.74 22.38 22.72
CA ILE A 8 -7.78 22.25 21.63
C ILE A 8 -7.79 23.55 20.84
N GLN A 9 -6.80 24.40 21.05
CA GLN A 9 -6.58 25.60 20.27
C GLN A 9 -5.96 25.20 18.93
N LEU A 10 -6.73 25.29 17.84
CA LEU A 10 -6.20 25.16 16.49
C LEU A 10 -5.38 26.42 16.18
N LEU A 11 -4.08 26.25 15.97
CA LEU A 11 -3.19 27.32 15.54
C LEU A 11 -3.58 27.83 14.17
N THR A 12 -3.59 29.13 13.98
CA THR A 12 -3.75 29.74 12.67
C THR A 12 -2.50 29.53 11.81
N ARG A 13 -2.62 29.68 10.50
CA ARG A 13 -1.48 29.50 9.57
C ARG A 13 -0.29 30.43 9.88
N GLU A 14 -0.53 31.62 10.43
CA GLU A 14 0.51 32.55 10.85
C GLU A 14 1.21 32.11 12.13
N GLU A 15 0.48 31.56 13.09
CA GLU A 15 1.04 30.99 14.32
C GLU A 15 1.83 29.71 14.03
N ALA A 16 1.41 28.90 13.08
CA ALA A 16 2.15 27.72 12.62
C ALA A 16 3.44 28.10 11.86
N ALA A 17 3.43 29.19 11.09
CA ALA A 17 4.61 29.68 10.38
C ALA A 17 5.65 30.30 11.33
N GLY A 18 5.22 30.85 12.48
CA GLY A 18 6.10 31.36 13.55
C GLY A 18 6.78 30.26 14.39
N SER A 19 6.25 29.05 14.40
CA SER A 19 6.84 27.87 15.06
C SER A 19 7.69 27.02 14.08
N ALA A 20 8.56 27.66 13.30
CA ALA A 20 9.43 26.99 12.32
C ALA A 20 10.42 25.97 12.93
N ALA A 21 10.07 25.34 14.03
CA ALA A 21 10.93 24.43 14.77
C ALA A 21 10.38 22.99 14.91
N SER A 22 9.25 22.64 14.31
CA SER A 22 8.86 21.23 14.27
C SER A 22 7.94 20.92 13.10
N SER A 23 8.53 20.73 11.91
CA SER A 23 7.82 19.86 11.00
C SER A 23 7.73 18.50 11.69
N THR A 24 6.52 18.03 11.94
CA THR A 24 6.24 16.75 12.62
C THR A 24 6.74 15.53 11.85
N CYS A 25 7.46 15.72 10.77
CA CYS A 25 7.98 14.70 9.86
C CYS A 25 9.50 14.86 9.62
N THR A 26 10.28 15.20 10.66
CA THR A 26 11.74 15.24 10.53
C THR A 26 12.35 13.84 10.62
N PRO A 27 13.55 13.63 10.05
CA PRO A 27 14.31 12.38 10.22
C PRO A 27 14.45 11.96 11.69
N GLU A 28 14.55 12.93 12.61
CA GLU A 28 14.67 12.68 14.05
C GLU A 28 13.41 11.99 14.63
N LEU A 29 12.22 12.29 14.10
CA LEU A 29 10.98 11.60 14.53
C LEU A 29 10.95 10.14 14.07
N ALA A 30 11.53 9.83 12.90
CA ALA A 30 11.71 8.45 12.46
C ALA A 30 12.72 7.67 13.31
N LEU A 31 13.55 8.39 14.09
CA LEU A 31 14.59 7.84 14.94
C LEU A 31 14.23 7.85 16.43
N GLN A 32 12.97 8.16 16.80
CA GLN A 32 12.54 8.16 18.20
C GLN A 32 12.68 6.78 18.86
N PRO A 33 13.06 6.72 20.15
CA PRO A 33 13.30 5.46 20.86
C PRO A 33 12.13 4.46 20.82
N TRP A 34 10.89 4.93 20.79
CA TRP A 34 9.70 4.07 20.68
C TRP A 34 9.59 3.35 19.33
N ALA A 35 10.29 3.82 18.29
CA ALA A 35 10.41 3.12 17.02
C ALA A 35 11.34 1.90 17.11
N PHE A 36 12.02 1.71 18.24
CA PHE A 36 13.10 0.76 18.43
C PHE A 36 12.98 0.01 19.76
N ASP A 37 11.78 -0.32 20.19
CA ASP A 37 11.60 -1.01 21.46
C ASP A 37 12.33 -2.36 21.41
N ALA A 38 13.53 -2.38 22.03
CA ALA A 38 14.43 -3.51 22.02
C ALA A 38 13.79 -4.62 22.86
N GLY A 39 13.24 -5.62 22.25
CA GLY A 39 12.70 -6.80 22.91
C GLY A 39 11.28 -7.17 22.51
N VAL A 40 10.60 -6.34 21.75
CA VAL A 40 9.36 -6.74 21.09
C VAL A 40 9.71 -7.05 19.63
N PRO A 41 9.35 -8.23 19.12
CA PRO A 41 9.41 -8.50 17.71
C PRO A 41 8.55 -7.43 17.01
N ASN A 42 9.19 -6.50 16.31
CA ASN A 42 8.51 -5.28 15.93
C ASN A 42 8.52 -5.14 14.41
N TYR A 43 7.44 -5.55 13.80
CA TYR A 43 7.14 -5.24 12.40
C TYR A 43 6.76 -3.76 12.21
N GLY A 44 6.85 -2.96 13.24
CA GLY A 44 6.53 -1.54 13.24
C GLY A 44 5.22 -1.21 13.95
N PRO A 45 4.95 0.09 14.19
CA PRO A 45 3.67 0.51 14.74
C PRO A 45 2.56 0.13 13.78
N GLY A 46 1.65 -0.68 14.26
CA GLY A 46 0.54 -1.23 13.51
C GLY A 46 0.71 -2.70 13.12
N ALA A 47 1.87 -3.32 13.38
CA ALA A 47 1.95 -4.77 13.32
C ALA A 47 0.95 -5.37 14.34
N SER A 48 0.08 -6.24 13.89
CA SER A 48 -0.83 -6.97 14.74
C SER A 48 0.00 -7.85 15.70
N MET A 49 -0.41 -7.95 16.97
CA MET A 49 0.21 -8.90 17.90
C MET A 49 -0.03 -10.36 17.48
N THR A 50 -0.91 -10.57 16.51
CA THR A 50 -1.24 -11.87 15.94
C THR A 50 -0.44 -12.19 14.67
N ASP A 51 0.29 -11.23 14.10
CA ASP A 51 1.18 -11.52 12.99
C ASP A 51 2.24 -12.52 13.44
N VAL A 52 2.20 -13.70 12.85
CA VAL A 52 3.16 -14.75 13.13
C VAL A 52 4.52 -14.29 12.62
N ILE A 53 5.39 -13.90 13.57
CA ILE A 53 6.77 -13.59 13.24
C ILE A 53 7.44 -14.92 12.89
N PRO A 54 7.94 -15.08 11.65
CA PRO A 54 8.65 -16.30 11.28
C PRO A 54 9.80 -16.56 12.25
N THR A 55 9.91 -17.79 12.73
CA THR A 55 11.00 -18.20 13.62
C THR A 55 12.33 -17.90 12.95
N GLY A 56 13.15 -17.08 13.61
CA GLY A 56 14.46 -16.64 13.07
C GLY A 56 14.43 -15.32 12.32
N SER A 57 13.29 -14.59 12.27
CA SER A 57 13.29 -13.21 11.80
C SER A 57 14.18 -12.34 12.70
N PRO A 58 15.07 -11.51 12.13
CA PRO A 58 15.90 -10.64 12.92
C PRO A 58 15.06 -9.56 13.63
N VAL A 59 15.34 -9.32 14.90
CA VAL A 59 14.77 -8.17 15.63
C VAL A 59 15.49 -6.91 15.13
N GLN A 60 14.71 -5.83 14.90
CA GLN A 60 15.25 -4.52 14.55
C GLN A 60 16.23 -4.05 15.60
N GLY A 61 17.51 -3.98 15.23
CA GLY A 61 18.55 -3.36 16.05
C GLY A 61 18.44 -1.83 16.06
N ARG A 62 19.01 -1.20 17.09
CA ARG A 62 19.13 0.26 17.10
C ARG A 62 20.12 0.68 16.01
N LEU A 63 19.72 1.67 15.18
CA LEU A 63 20.63 2.24 14.20
C LEU A 63 21.85 2.86 14.91
N PRO A 64 23.08 2.46 14.58
CA PRO A 64 24.29 3.00 15.20
C PRO A 64 24.40 4.51 15.04
N ALA A 65 25.02 5.17 16.03
CA ALA A 65 25.11 6.63 16.08
C ALA A 65 25.79 7.23 14.82
N GLU A 66 26.75 6.54 14.26
CA GLU A 66 27.47 6.95 13.05
C GLU A 66 26.59 7.12 11.80
N TYR A 67 25.40 6.49 11.78
CA TYR A 67 24.42 6.68 10.70
C TYR A 67 23.37 7.75 11.05
N THR A 68 23.14 8.00 12.34
CA THR A 68 22.18 9.00 12.79
C THR A 68 22.77 10.40 12.85
N THR A 69 24.10 10.51 13.02
CA THR A 69 24.83 11.78 13.08
C THR A 69 25.53 12.17 11.77
N ALA A 70 25.60 11.24 10.81
CA ALA A 70 26.20 11.51 9.51
C ALA A 70 25.40 12.58 8.76
N SER A 71 26.11 13.46 8.04
CA SER A 71 25.49 14.42 7.13
C SER A 71 24.86 13.75 5.92
N ALA A 72 23.98 14.45 5.21
CA ALA A 72 23.36 13.96 3.97
C ALA A 72 24.42 13.56 2.94
N ASP A 73 25.46 14.37 2.77
CA ASP A 73 26.56 14.12 1.82
C ASP A 73 27.39 12.88 2.18
N GLU A 74 27.63 12.67 3.49
CA GLU A 74 28.31 11.48 3.97
C GLU A 74 27.46 10.21 3.71
N LEU A 75 26.17 10.26 4.00
CA LEU A 75 25.28 9.14 3.72
C LEU A 75 25.19 8.86 2.21
N ASP A 76 25.09 9.90 1.37
CA ASP A 76 25.11 9.74 -0.09
C ASP A 76 26.38 9.02 -0.56
N ALA A 77 27.55 9.49 -0.11
CA ALA A 77 28.83 8.89 -0.47
C ALA A 77 28.91 7.42 -0.03
N ARG A 78 28.48 7.10 1.19
CA ARG A 78 28.47 5.74 1.76
C ARG A 78 27.53 4.82 0.97
N ILE A 79 26.30 5.26 0.69
CA ILE A 79 25.32 4.47 -0.08
C ILE A 79 25.86 4.16 -1.47
N ARG A 80 26.38 5.18 -2.18
CA ARG A 80 26.95 5.00 -3.52
C ARG A 80 28.16 4.07 -3.53
N ALA A 81 29.06 4.20 -2.55
CA ALA A 81 30.21 3.33 -2.41
C ALA A 81 29.81 1.86 -2.15
N ALA A 82 28.86 1.63 -1.25
CA ALA A 82 28.35 0.31 -0.97
C ALA A 82 27.65 -0.31 -2.20
N LYS A 83 26.79 0.46 -2.90
CA LYS A 83 26.17 0.00 -4.15
C LYS A 83 27.20 -0.33 -5.23
N ALA A 84 28.22 0.49 -5.40
CA ALA A 84 29.28 0.24 -6.37
C ALA A 84 30.06 -1.04 -6.05
N THR A 85 30.32 -1.33 -4.76
CA THR A 85 31.00 -2.56 -4.31
C THR A 85 30.14 -3.79 -4.50
N LEU A 86 28.83 -3.69 -4.25
CA LEU A 86 27.88 -4.80 -4.38
C LEU A 86 27.53 -5.08 -5.85
N GLY A 87 27.48 -4.07 -6.70
CA GLY A 87 27.16 -4.20 -8.10
C GLY A 87 25.83 -4.92 -8.33
N GLU A 88 25.80 -5.88 -9.25
CA GLU A 88 24.61 -6.67 -9.60
C GLU A 88 24.20 -7.70 -8.52
N ARG A 89 25.00 -7.89 -7.48
CA ARG A 89 24.67 -8.76 -6.36
C ARG A 89 23.49 -8.24 -5.52
N VAL A 90 23.21 -6.94 -5.60
CA VAL A 90 22.10 -6.30 -4.89
C VAL A 90 21.18 -5.57 -5.87
N VAL A 91 19.88 -5.67 -5.61
CA VAL A 91 18.86 -4.85 -6.27
C VAL A 91 18.15 -4.01 -5.22
N VAL A 92 18.07 -2.70 -5.44
CA VAL A 92 17.32 -1.78 -4.59
C VAL A 92 16.00 -1.44 -5.26
N LEU A 93 14.89 -1.79 -4.64
CA LEU A 93 13.54 -1.50 -5.10
C LEU A 93 12.96 -0.34 -4.31
N GLY A 94 12.43 0.67 -4.97
CA GLY A 94 11.86 1.87 -4.36
C GLY A 94 10.38 2.06 -4.72
N HIS A 95 9.51 2.20 -3.72
CA HIS A 95 8.12 2.51 -3.98
C HIS A 95 7.95 3.99 -4.35
N PHE A 96 6.96 4.31 -5.19
CA PHE A 96 6.64 5.69 -5.59
C PHE A 96 6.41 6.66 -4.41
N TYR A 97 5.97 6.17 -3.24
CA TYR A 97 5.74 6.99 -2.06
C TYR A 97 6.99 7.16 -1.18
N GLN A 98 8.12 6.59 -1.58
CA GLN A 98 9.37 6.83 -0.88
C GLN A 98 9.86 8.26 -1.08
N ARG A 99 10.52 8.77 -0.03
CA ARG A 99 11.19 10.07 -0.05
C ARG A 99 12.32 10.09 -1.08
N ASP A 100 12.59 11.24 -1.68
CA ASP A 100 13.58 11.38 -2.75
C ASP A 100 14.99 11.02 -2.30
N GLU A 101 15.33 11.32 -1.05
CA GLU A 101 16.63 10.99 -0.45
C GLU A 101 16.89 9.48 -0.32
N VAL A 102 15.88 8.65 -0.54
CA VAL A 102 15.98 7.19 -0.54
C VAL A 102 15.77 6.64 -1.93
N VAL A 103 14.70 7.06 -2.61
CA VAL A 103 14.32 6.47 -3.91
C VAL A 103 15.33 6.75 -5.00
N GLN A 104 16.12 7.83 -4.90
CA GLN A 104 17.22 8.14 -5.84
C GLN A 104 18.27 7.03 -5.97
N TYR A 105 18.37 6.11 -5.00
CA TYR A 105 19.28 4.98 -5.04
C TYR A 105 18.63 3.69 -5.55
N ALA A 106 17.33 3.71 -5.84
CA ALA A 106 16.62 2.53 -6.33
C ALA A 106 17.03 2.21 -7.77
N ASP A 107 17.16 0.91 -8.05
CA ASP A 107 17.40 0.40 -9.40
C ASP A 107 16.08 0.30 -10.19
N PHE A 108 14.96 0.15 -9.47
CA PHE A 108 13.60 0.18 -9.99
C PHE A 108 12.70 0.98 -9.06
N VAL A 109 11.92 1.89 -9.65
CA VAL A 109 10.90 2.66 -8.95
C VAL A 109 9.54 2.30 -9.54
N GLY A 110 8.56 2.02 -8.68
CA GLY A 110 7.25 1.60 -9.14
C GLY A 110 6.20 1.51 -8.04
N ASP A 111 5.00 1.08 -8.45
CA ASP A 111 3.95 0.66 -7.53
C ASP A 111 4.18 -0.77 -7.01
N SER A 112 3.31 -1.24 -6.11
CA SER A 112 3.45 -2.57 -5.51
C SER A 112 3.45 -3.71 -6.55
N PHE A 113 2.69 -3.57 -7.66
CA PHE A 113 2.65 -4.58 -8.70
C PHE A 113 3.94 -4.61 -9.54
N GLN A 114 4.42 -3.44 -9.94
CA GLN A 114 5.65 -3.30 -10.71
C GLN A 114 6.86 -3.79 -9.91
N LEU A 115 6.93 -3.45 -8.61
CA LEU A 115 8.03 -3.89 -7.75
C LEU A 115 7.99 -5.39 -7.46
N ALA A 116 6.81 -6.00 -7.33
CA ALA A 116 6.68 -7.45 -7.23
C ALA A 116 7.24 -8.16 -8.48
N ASN A 117 6.94 -7.64 -9.67
CA ASN A 117 7.50 -8.15 -10.92
C ASN A 117 9.02 -7.92 -11.02
N ALA A 118 9.50 -6.76 -10.58
CA ALA A 118 10.92 -6.43 -10.58
C ALA A 118 11.73 -7.35 -9.65
N ALA A 119 11.19 -7.69 -8.47
CA ALA A 119 11.79 -8.66 -7.57
C ALA A 119 11.96 -10.04 -8.24
N LYS A 120 10.89 -10.53 -8.89
CA LYS A 120 10.90 -11.81 -9.62
C LYS A 120 11.86 -11.81 -10.82
N ALA A 121 12.09 -10.66 -11.45
CA ALA A 121 12.91 -10.54 -12.66
C ALA A 121 14.43 -10.52 -12.41
N LYS A 122 14.87 -10.57 -11.17
CA LYS A 122 16.30 -10.52 -10.78
C LYS A 122 16.73 -11.75 -9.97
N PRO A 123 16.63 -12.97 -10.55
CA PRO A 123 16.88 -14.21 -9.82
C PRO A 123 18.37 -14.39 -9.41
N ASP A 124 19.28 -13.70 -10.08
CA ASP A 124 20.72 -13.82 -9.85
C ASP A 124 21.25 -12.87 -8.76
N ALA A 125 20.45 -11.92 -8.30
CA ALA A 125 20.84 -11.05 -7.19
C ALA A 125 20.89 -11.84 -5.88
N GLU A 126 21.91 -11.62 -5.05
CA GLU A 126 22.04 -12.23 -3.73
C GLU A 126 21.05 -11.61 -2.71
N ALA A 127 20.77 -10.31 -2.88
CA ALA A 127 19.88 -9.57 -1.99
C ALA A 127 18.99 -8.57 -2.74
N ILE A 128 17.78 -8.40 -2.22
CA ILE A 128 16.82 -7.39 -2.65
C ILE A 128 16.58 -6.45 -1.47
N VAL A 129 17.04 -5.20 -1.58
CA VAL A 129 16.75 -4.16 -0.58
C VAL A 129 15.48 -3.44 -0.97
N PHE A 130 14.44 -3.61 -0.17
CA PHE A 130 13.09 -3.11 -0.49
C PHE A 130 12.81 -1.81 0.26
N CYS A 131 12.93 -0.66 -0.41
CA CYS A 131 12.56 0.65 0.12
C CYS A 131 11.06 0.89 -0.07
N GLY A 132 10.27 0.24 0.76
CA GLY A 132 8.81 0.27 0.79
C GLY A 132 8.29 0.05 2.20
N VAL A 133 7.26 -0.79 2.35
CA VAL A 133 6.73 -1.21 3.64
C VAL A 133 6.69 -2.74 3.75
N HIS A 134 6.45 -3.24 4.97
CA HIS A 134 6.63 -4.64 5.34
C HIS A 134 5.93 -5.62 4.39
N PHE A 135 4.64 -5.44 4.10
CA PHE A 135 3.89 -6.36 3.23
C PHE A 135 4.44 -6.42 1.78
N MET A 136 5.10 -5.35 1.32
CA MET A 136 5.76 -5.33 0.01
C MET A 136 7.03 -6.17 0.04
N ALA A 137 7.80 -6.07 1.13
CA ALA A 137 9.00 -6.89 1.34
C ALA A 137 8.64 -8.37 1.51
N GLU A 138 7.54 -8.70 2.23
CA GLU A 138 7.00 -10.06 2.28
C GLU A 138 6.64 -10.57 0.88
N THR A 139 5.96 -9.75 0.08
CA THR A 139 5.61 -10.13 -1.30
C THR A 139 6.87 -10.38 -2.15
N ALA A 140 7.90 -9.57 -1.96
CA ALA A 140 9.18 -9.78 -2.63
C ALA A 140 9.84 -11.10 -2.19
N ASP A 141 9.79 -11.43 -0.90
CA ASP A 141 10.33 -12.70 -0.36
C ASP A 141 9.58 -13.92 -0.92
N ILE A 142 8.24 -13.83 -1.00
CA ILE A 142 7.40 -14.89 -1.59
C ILE A 142 7.75 -15.13 -3.08
N LEU A 143 8.05 -14.08 -3.83
CA LEU A 143 8.27 -14.16 -5.27
C LEU A 143 9.74 -14.33 -5.68
N SER A 144 10.68 -14.14 -4.75
CA SER A 144 12.12 -14.27 -4.98
C SER A 144 12.58 -15.73 -4.90
N GLN A 145 13.85 -15.97 -5.27
CA GLN A 145 14.46 -17.29 -5.12
C GLN A 145 14.78 -17.55 -3.63
N PRO A 146 14.65 -18.79 -3.14
CA PRO A 146 14.91 -19.13 -1.72
C PRO A 146 16.30 -18.72 -1.20
N ALA A 147 17.29 -18.62 -2.10
CA ALA A 147 18.65 -18.20 -1.76
C ALA A 147 18.78 -16.69 -1.58
N GLN A 148 17.87 -15.90 -2.14
CA GLN A 148 17.93 -14.44 -2.06
C GLN A 148 17.55 -13.95 -0.67
N ALA A 149 18.17 -12.86 -0.23
CA ALA A 149 17.82 -12.20 1.02
C ALA A 149 16.99 -10.94 0.72
N VAL A 150 15.72 -10.92 1.10
CA VAL A 150 14.92 -9.69 1.05
C VAL A 150 15.13 -8.90 2.33
N ILE A 151 15.46 -7.62 2.20
CA ILE A 151 15.84 -6.75 3.29
C ILE A 151 14.93 -5.51 3.30
N LEU A 152 14.28 -5.26 4.42
CA LEU A 152 13.56 -4.01 4.67
C LEU A 152 14.47 -3.09 5.51
N PRO A 153 14.94 -1.95 4.99
CA PRO A 153 15.95 -1.14 5.69
C PRO A 153 15.55 -0.75 7.12
N ASN A 154 14.26 -0.52 7.35
CA ASN A 154 13.70 -0.29 8.68
C ASN A 154 12.49 -1.20 8.90
N LEU A 155 12.59 -2.18 9.81
CA LEU A 155 11.51 -3.12 10.11
C LEU A 155 10.25 -2.44 10.69
N ALA A 156 10.38 -1.23 11.22
CA ALA A 156 9.26 -0.42 11.69
C ALA A 156 8.45 0.24 10.54
N ALA A 157 8.84 0.05 9.27
CA ALA A 157 8.10 0.52 8.12
C ALA A 157 6.92 -0.43 7.80
N GLY A 158 5.88 -0.42 8.64
CA GLY A 158 4.63 -1.17 8.48
C GLY A 158 3.61 -0.45 7.60
N CYS A 159 2.35 -0.91 7.65
CA CYS A 159 1.23 -0.26 6.97
C CYS A 159 -0.04 -0.38 7.82
N SER A 160 -0.51 0.75 8.35
CA SER A 160 -1.69 0.77 9.23
C SER A 160 -2.97 0.23 8.57
N MET A 161 -3.09 0.34 7.25
CA MET A 161 -4.22 -0.24 6.52
C MET A 161 -4.11 -1.77 6.45
N ALA A 162 -2.90 -2.29 6.16
CA ALA A 162 -2.67 -3.73 6.16
C ALA A 162 -3.01 -4.36 7.51
N ASP A 163 -2.68 -3.65 8.60
CA ASP A 163 -2.92 -4.10 9.97
C ASP A 163 -4.40 -3.99 10.43
N MET A 164 -5.27 -3.34 9.63
CA MET A 164 -6.71 -3.30 9.91
C MET A 164 -7.43 -4.61 9.56
N ALA A 165 -6.76 -5.54 8.88
CA ALA A 165 -7.24 -6.90 8.65
C ALA A 165 -6.13 -7.86 9.09
N ASP A 166 -6.35 -8.51 10.22
CA ASP A 166 -5.51 -9.61 10.70
C ASP A 166 -6.12 -10.97 10.32
N ILE A 167 -5.29 -12.01 10.32
CA ILE A 167 -5.71 -13.34 9.85
C ILE A 167 -6.82 -13.93 10.71
N ASP A 168 -6.75 -13.77 12.03
CA ASP A 168 -7.72 -14.37 12.95
C ASP A 168 -9.10 -13.74 12.73
N SER A 169 -9.17 -12.41 12.65
CA SER A 169 -10.42 -11.68 12.37
C SER A 169 -11.00 -12.01 10.98
N VAL A 170 -10.16 -12.26 9.97
CA VAL A 170 -10.63 -12.65 8.63
C VAL A 170 -11.14 -14.09 8.63
N GLU A 171 -10.48 -15.01 9.35
CA GLU A 171 -10.94 -16.39 9.49
C GLU A 171 -12.26 -16.48 10.29
N GLU A 172 -12.44 -15.67 11.34
CA GLU A 172 -13.70 -15.53 12.04
C GLU A 172 -14.83 -15.04 11.13
N ALA A 173 -14.58 -13.94 10.39
CA ALA A 173 -15.53 -13.41 9.42
C ALA A 173 -15.89 -14.44 8.34
N TRP A 174 -14.91 -15.19 7.87
CA TRP A 174 -15.11 -16.26 6.90
C TRP A 174 -16.01 -17.36 7.40
N ALA A 175 -15.83 -17.77 8.66
CA ALA A 175 -16.68 -18.77 9.30
C ALA A 175 -18.13 -18.26 9.46
N GLU A 176 -18.33 -17.02 9.93
CA GLU A 176 -19.66 -16.41 10.04
C GLU A 176 -20.36 -16.29 8.66
N LEU A 177 -19.61 -15.92 7.61
CA LEU A 177 -20.15 -15.85 6.25
C LEU A 177 -20.49 -17.25 5.70
N ALA A 178 -19.72 -18.27 6.03
CA ALA A 178 -20.01 -19.64 5.64
C ALA A 178 -21.29 -20.20 6.29
N GLU A 179 -21.60 -19.79 7.52
CA GLU A 179 -22.86 -20.12 8.17
C GLU A 179 -24.07 -19.51 7.45
N ILE A 180 -23.92 -18.28 6.92
CA ILE A 180 -24.99 -17.57 6.21
C ILE A 180 -25.17 -18.08 4.77
N TYR A 181 -24.07 -18.25 4.04
CA TYR A 181 -24.10 -18.56 2.60
C TYR A 181 -24.08 -20.05 2.29
N GLY A 182 -23.70 -20.89 3.27
CA GLY A 182 -23.31 -22.26 3.02
C GLY A 182 -21.97 -22.37 2.30
N THR A 183 -21.61 -23.60 1.93
CA THR A 183 -20.34 -23.89 1.24
C THR A 183 -20.53 -24.51 -0.15
N ALA A 184 -21.78 -24.88 -0.49
CA ALA A 184 -22.09 -25.56 -1.76
C ALA A 184 -22.11 -24.56 -2.92
N PRO A 185 -21.49 -24.89 -4.07
CA PRO A 185 -21.62 -24.10 -5.29
C PRO A 185 -23.07 -24.04 -5.78
N ASP A 186 -23.39 -23.01 -6.56
CA ASP A 186 -24.67 -22.90 -7.26
C ASP A 186 -24.74 -23.81 -8.51
N ALA A 187 -25.84 -23.74 -9.26
CA ALA A 187 -26.07 -24.53 -10.46
C ALA A 187 -25.03 -24.27 -11.57
N ASP A 188 -24.41 -23.09 -11.57
CA ASP A 188 -23.36 -22.69 -12.51
C ASP A 188 -21.94 -23.06 -12.00
N GLY A 189 -21.84 -23.71 -10.83
CA GLY A 189 -20.58 -24.10 -10.21
C GLY A 189 -19.86 -22.96 -9.46
N ARG A 190 -20.50 -21.80 -9.27
CA ARG A 190 -19.91 -20.67 -8.55
C ARG A 190 -20.03 -20.87 -7.05
N VAL A 191 -18.90 -20.75 -6.35
CA VAL A 191 -18.87 -20.85 -4.89
C VAL A 191 -19.62 -19.66 -4.24
N PRO A 192 -20.12 -19.79 -3.00
CA PRO A 192 -20.89 -18.74 -2.34
C PRO A 192 -20.14 -17.40 -2.23
N VAL A 193 -18.84 -17.44 -1.92
CA VAL A 193 -18.00 -16.24 -1.73
C VAL A 193 -16.56 -16.51 -2.13
N ILE A 194 -15.90 -15.51 -2.75
CA ILE A 194 -14.47 -15.49 -3.08
C ILE A 194 -13.78 -14.45 -2.21
N PRO A 195 -12.72 -14.81 -1.46
CA PRO A 195 -11.91 -13.81 -0.75
C PRO A 195 -10.96 -13.11 -1.74
N VAL A 196 -10.97 -11.80 -1.71
CA VAL A 196 -10.06 -10.95 -2.50
C VAL A 196 -9.29 -10.06 -1.54
N THR A 197 -7.98 -10.23 -1.50
CA THR A 197 -7.13 -9.34 -0.71
C THR A 197 -6.42 -8.32 -1.58
N TYR A 198 -6.43 -7.09 -1.12
CA TYR A 198 -5.55 -6.07 -1.69
C TYR A 198 -4.08 -6.41 -1.39
N MET A 199 -3.17 -6.10 -2.29
CA MET A 199 -1.72 -6.31 -2.13
C MET A 199 -1.21 -5.77 -0.78
N ASN A 200 -1.83 -4.68 -0.29
CA ASN A 200 -1.54 -4.04 0.98
C ASN A 200 -2.15 -4.85 2.15
N SER A 201 -1.67 -6.06 2.34
CA SER A 201 -2.07 -7.02 3.36
C SER A 201 -0.89 -7.95 3.70
N SER A 202 -0.94 -8.62 4.84
CA SER A 202 0.12 -9.56 5.26
C SER A 202 0.23 -10.78 4.33
N ALA A 203 1.36 -11.48 4.39
CA ALA A 203 1.55 -12.74 3.70
C ALA A 203 0.51 -13.80 4.13
N ALA A 204 0.14 -13.82 5.41
CA ALA A 204 -0.88 -14.72 5.96
C ALA A 204 -2.24 -14.54 5.28
N LEU A 205 -2.65 -13.31 5.00
CA LEU A 205 -3.90 -12.99 4.28
C LEU A 205 -3.84 -13.38 2.80
N LYS A 206 -2.68 -13.23 2.16
CA LYS A 206 -2.47 -13.73 0.79
C LYS A 206 -2.56 -15.25 0.75
N ALA A 207 -1.96 -15.94 1.74
CA ALA A 207 -2.06 -17.39 1.89
C ALA A 207 -3.50 -17.84 2.14
N PHE A 208 -4.24 -17.13 2.99
CA PHE A 208 -5.66 -17.36 3.21
C PHE A 208 -6.44 -17.32 1.88
N CYS A 209 -6.22 -16.30 1.05
CA CYS A 209 -6.83 -16.23 -0.27
C CYS A 209 -6.43 -17.42 -1.15
N GLY A 210 -5.16 -17.84 -1.12
CA GLY A 210 -4.67 -18.99 -1.87
C GLY A 210 -5.41 -20.28 -1.53
N ARG A 211 -5.52 -20.57 -0.24
CA ARG A 211 -6.21 -21.77 0.30
C ARG A 211 -7.72 -21.78 0.03
N ASN A 212 -8.37 -20.61 0.06
CA ASN A 212 -9.81 -20.49 -0.05
C ASN A 212 -10.30 -20.11 -1.46
N GLY A 213 -9.51 -20.42 -2.50
CA GLY A 213 -9.92 -20.17 -3.89
C GLY A 213 -9.90 -18.69 -4.30
N GLY A 214 -9.34 -17.81 -3.46
CA GLY A 214 -9.29 -16.39 -3.66
C GLY A 214 -8.08 -15.90 -4.45
N ILE A 215 -7.89 -14.59 -4.48
CA ILE A 215 -6.92 -13.90 -5.34
C ILE A 215 -6.42 -12.62 -4.65
N VAL A 216 -5.23 -12.17 -5.03
CA VAL A 216 -4.70 -10.84 -4.67
C VAL A 216 -5.10 -9.83 -5.74
N CYS A 217 -5.34 -8.58 -5.37
CA CYS A 217 -5.45 -7.47 -6.31
C CYS A 217 -4.48 -6.33 -5.99
N THR A 218 -4.28 -5.43 -6.94
CA THR A 218 -3.64 -4.13 -6.77
C THR A 218 -4.59 -3.03 -7.19
N SER A 219 -4.28 -1.76 -6.90
CA SER A 219 -5.08 -0.64 -7.41
C SER A 219 -5.11 -0.55 -8.93
N SER A 220 -4.12 -1.16 -9.61
CA SER A 220 -4.03 -1.17 -11.08
C SER A 220 -4.94 -2.21 -11.73
N ASN A 221 -5.28 -3.30 -11.05
CA ASN A 221 -6.01 -4.44 -11.62
C ASN A 221 -7.26 -4.85 -10.84
N ALA A 222 -7.70 -4.06 -9.86
CA ALA A 222 -8.81 -4.41 -8.98
C ALA A 222 -10.10 -4.75 -9.76
N ALA A 223 -10.42 -4.02 -10.85
CA ALA A 223 -11.58 -4.32 -11.68
C ALA A 223 -11.48 -5.70 -12.35
N THR A 224 -10.35 -6.00 -12.98
CA THR A 224 -10.08 -7.31 -13.60
C THR A 224 -10.16 -8.46 -12.59
N VAL A 225 -9.66 -8.22 -11.38
CA VAL A 225 -9.70 -9.21 -10.29
C VAL A 225 -11.13 -9.42 -9.78
N LEU A 226 -11.93 -8.36 -9.65
CA LEU A 226 -13.34 -8.51 -9.27
C LEU A 226 -14.14 -9.25 -10.36
N GLU A 227 -13.90 -8.98 -11.64
CA GLU A 227 -14.49 -9.74 -12.76
C GLU A 227 -14.13 -11.23 -12.63
N TRP A 228 -12.84 -11.54 -12.46
CA TRP A 228 -12.35 -12.89 -12.25
C TRP A 228 -13.03 -13.59 -11.06
N ALA A 229 -13.25 -12.85 -9.96
CA ALA A 229 -13.90 -13.38 -8.77
C ALA A 229 -15.40 -13.65 -9.00
N PHE A 230 -16.12 -12.77 -9.70
CA PHE A 230 -17.54 -12.95 -10.02
C PHE A 230 -17.81 -14.05 -11.05
N GLU A 231 -16.84 -14.37 -11.90
CA GLU A 231 -16.95 -15.57 -12.77
C GLU A 231 -16.97 -16.87 -11.96
N ARG A 232 -16.37 -16.88 -10.75
CA ARG A 232 -16.14 -18.08 -9.91
C ARG A 232 -16.96 -18.11 -8.64
N GLY A 233 -17.42 -16.96 -8.20
CA GLY A 233 -18.19 -16.79 -6.98
C GLY A 233 -19.41 -15.91 -7.16
N GLN A 234 -20.38 -16.10 -6.26
CA GLN A 234 -21.62 -15.32 -6.25
C GLN A 234 -21.40 -13.96 -5.58
N ARG A 235 -20.43 -13.90 -4.65
CA ARG A 235 -20.07 -12.74 -3.81
C ARG A 235 -18.56 -12.64 -3.63
N VAL A 236 -18.12 -11.48 -3.19
CA VAL A 236 -16.72 -11.22 -2.84
C VAL A 236 -16.64 -10.73 -1.40
N LEU A 237 -15.69 -11.27 -0.62
CA LEU A 237 -15.19 -10.65 0.60
C LEU A 237 -13.91 -9.88 0.24
N PHE A 238 -13.96 -8.55 0.29
CA PHE A 238 -12.84 -7.67 -0.12
C PHE A 238 -12.19 -7.03 1.10
N PHE A 239 -10.90 -7.22 1.28
CA PHE A 239 -10.13 -6.67 2.40
C PHE A 239 -8.70 -6.28 1.96
N PRO A 240 -7.97 -5.42 2.74
CA PRO A 240 -8.45 -4.68 3.90
C PRO A 240 -9.13 -3.34 3.54
N ASP A 241 -8.95 -2.77 2.35
CA ASP A 241 -9.38 -1.40 2.01
C ASP A 241 -10.82 -1.34 1.48
N GLN A 242 -11.70 -0.68 2.25
CA GLN A 242 -13.10 -0.50 1.88
C GLN A 242 -13.29 0.41 0.65
N HIS A 243 -12.42 1.39 0.49
CA HIS A 243 -12.59 2.41 -0.55
C HIS A 243 -12.20 1.86 -1.91
N LEU A 244 -11.06 1.20 -2.03
CA LEU A 244 -10.64 0.53 -3.27
C LEU A 244 -11.73 -0.46 -3.72
N GLY A 245 -12.18 -1.33 -2.82
CA GLY A 245 -13.22 -2.32 -3.14
C GLY A 245 -14.53 -1.64 -3.59
N ARG A 246 -15.02 -0.65 -2.84
CA ARG A 246 -16.26 0.07 -3.14
C ARG A 246 -16.18 0.84 -4.45
N ASN A 247 -15.14 1.64 -4.63
CA ASN A 247 -14.98 2.49 -5.80
C ASN A 247 -14.86 1.64 -7.08
N THR A 248 -14.12 0.54 -7.01
CA THR A 248 -13.97 -0.40 -8.12
C THR A 248 -15.30 -1.09 -8.44
N ALA A 249 -15.97 -1.66 -7.45
CA ALA A 249 -17.24 -2.36 -7.66
C ALA A 249 -18.35 -1.41 -8.16
N LYS A 250 -18.38 -0.17 -7.65
CA LYS A 250 -19.30 0.88 -8.13
C LYS A 250 -19.04 1.23 -9.60
N ALA A 251 -17.77 1.37 -9.99
CA ALA A 251 -17.41 1.63 -11.39
C ALA A 251 -17.81 0.48 -12.32
N MET A 252 -17.89 -0.75 -11.81
CA MET A 252 -18.41 -1.93 -12.52
C MET A 252 -19.95 -2.00 -12.54
N GLY A 253 -20.65 -1.01 -11.97
CA GLY A 253 -22.12 -0.93 -11.96
C GLY A 253 -22.80 -1.68 -10.81
N ILE A 254 -22.05 -2.14 -9.80
CA ILE A 254 -22.65 -2.76 -8.61
C ILE A 254 -23.24 -1.66 -7.73
N PRO A 255 -24.52 -1.75 -7.33
CA PRO A 255 -25.15 -0.79 -6.42
C PRO A 255 -24.48 -0.76 -5.05
N VAL A 256 -24.30 0.43 -4.48
CA VAL A 256 -23.62 0.62 -3.18
C VAL A 256 -24.35 -0.08 -2.04
N GLU A 257 -25.67 -0.21 -2.14
CA GLU A 257 -26.53 -0.91 -1.19
C GLU A 257 -26.21 -2.41 -1.08
N LEU A 258 -25.58 -2.99 -2.12
CA LEU A 258 -25.13 -4.39 -2.16
C LEU A 258 -23.68 -4.55 -1.71
N MET A 259 -23.10 -3.51 -1.08
CA MET A 259 -21.73 -3.48 -0.58
C MET A 259 -21.70 -3.20 0.94
N PRO A 260 -22.27 -4.06 1.78
CA PRO A 260 -22.24 -3.87 3.23
C PRO A 260 -20.80 -3.88 3.74
N MET A 261 -20.58 -3.11 4.84
CA MET A 261 -19.26 -3.03 5.46
C MET A 261 -19.15 -4.03 6.60
N TRP A 262 -18.06 -4.78 6.62
CA TRP A 262 -17.73 -5.71 7.69
C TRP A 262 -16.82 -5.06 8.73
N ASN A 263 -17.35 -4.81 9.93
CA ASN A 263 -16.55 -4.38 11.07
C ASN A 263 -16.20 -5.60 11.93
N PRO A 264 -14.93 -6.03 11.99
CA PRO A 264 -14.55 -7.28 12.71
C PRO A 264 -14.80 -7.22 14.23
N ARG A 265 -15.11 -6.04 14.77
CA ARG A 265 -15.42 -5.86 16.20
C ARG A 265 -16.91 -6.02 16.52
N LYS A 266 -17.70 -6.45 15.56
CA LYS A 266 -19.17 -6.60 15.72
C LYS A 266 -19.63 -7.94 15.16
N PRO A 267 -20.58 -8.60 15.80
CA PRO A 267 -21.20 -9.82 15.26
C PRO A 267 -21.72 -9.56 13.83
N LEU A 268 -21.51 -10.48 12.91
CA LEU A 268 -21.86 -10.37 11.49
C LEU A 268 -21.31 -9.07 10.84
N GLY A 269 -20.17 -8.59 11.34
CA GLY A 269 -19.61 -7.33 10.88
C GLY A 269 -20.47 -6.11 11.19
N GLY A 270 -21.52 -6.25 11.99
CA GLY A 270 -22.50 -5.20 12.30
C GLY A 270 -23.69 -5.14 11.33
N ASN A 271 -23.82 -6.15 10.46
CA ASN A 271 -24.90 -6.27 9.48
C ASN A 271 -25.97 -7.26 9.96
N SER A 272 -27.13 -7.24 9.34
CA SER A 272 -28.11 -8.32 9.46
C SER A 272 -27.79 -9.47 8.50
N ALA A 273 -28.27 -10.66 8.79
CA ALA A 273 -28.12 -11.80 7.89
C ALA A 273 -28.78 -11.54 6.52
N SER A 274 -29.90 -10.80 6.48
CA SER A 274 -30.59 -10.43 5.22
C SER A 274 -29.74 -9.51 4.36
N GLU A 275 -29.09 -8.48 4.93
CA GLU A 275 -28.16 -7.60 4.18
C GLU A 275 -26.99 -8.38 3.59
N LEU A 276 -26.43 -9.33 4.36
CA LEU A 276 -25.35 -10.17 3.87
C LEU A 276 -25.82 -11.12 2.75
N VAL A 277 -27.00 -11.70 2.84
CA VAL A 277 -27.56 -12.58 1.79
C VAL A 277 -27.70 -11.83 0.46
N GLU A 278 -28.11 -10.57 0.49
CA GLU A 278 -28.27 -9.72 -0.70
C GLU A 278 -26.94 -9.16 -1.21
N ALA A 279 -25.89 -9.14 -0.38
CA ALA A 279 -24.60 -8.56 -0.70
C ALA A 279 -23.98 -9.13 -1.99
N LYS A 280 -23.27 -8.26 -2.71
CA LYS A 280 -22.36 -8.63 -3.82
C LYS A 280 -20.90 -8.52 -3.41
N VAL A 281 -20.56 -7.48 -2.67
CA VAL A 281 -19.21 -7.27 -2.14
C VAL A 281 -19.31 -6.94 -0.66
N VAL A 282 -18.82 -7.80 0.20
CA VAL A 282 -18.65 -7.51 1.63
C VAL A 282 -17.31 -6.80 1.79
N LEU A 283 -17.35 -5.55 2.22
CA LEU A 283 -16.18 -4.68 2.31
C LEU A 283 -15.63 -4.66 3.74
N TRP A 284 -14.36 -4.96 3.93
CA TRP A 284 -13.70 -4.86 5.22
C TRP A 284 -13.61 -3.40 5.69
N HIS A 285 -13.76 -3.16 6.98
CA HIS A 285 -13.72 -1.81 7.58
C HIS A 285 -12.29 -1.31 7.77
N GLY A 286 -11.48 -1.30 6.71
CA GLY A 286 -10.13 -0.73 6.68
C GLY A 286 -10.03 0.41 5.67
N PHE A 287 -8.97 1.21 5.79
CA PHE A 287 -8.73 2.37 4.93
C PHE A 287 -7.27 2.85 5.03
N CYS A 288 -6.79 3.50 3.99
CA CYS A 288 -5.52 4.22 4.03
C CYS A 288 -5.66 5.57 4.74
N SER A 289 -4.83 5.83 5.76
CA SER A 289 -4.84 7.10 6.51
C SER A 289 -4.49 8.31 5.66
N VAL A 290 -3.65 8.14 4.63
CA VAL A 290 -3.30 9.21 3.69
C VAL A 290 -4.49 9.54 2.81
N HIS A 291 -5.04 8.56 2.10
CA HIS A 291 -6.10 8.79 1.12
C HIS A 291 -7.44 9.19 1.74
N LYS A 292 -7.74 8.73 2.95
CA LYS A 292 -8.96 9.13 3.69
C LYS A 292 -9.03 10.63 4.00
N ARG A 293 -7.92 11.35 3.96
CA ARG A 293 -7.86 12.79 4.26
C ARG A 293 -8.43 13.66 3.16
N PHE A 294 -8.45 13.18 1.93
CA PHE A 294 -9.00 13.95 0.81
C PHE A 294 -10.51 14.11 0.92
N THR A 295 -10.99 15.28 0.51
CA THR A 295 -12.41 15.68 0.62
C THR A 295 -12.89 16.36 -0.67
N PRO A 296 -14.20 16.31 -0.97
CA PRO A 296 -14.78 17.08 -2.08
C PRO A 296 -14.60 18.60 -1.94
N ALA A 297 -14.48 19.12 -0.72
CA ALA A 297 -14.24 20.54 -0.47
C ALA A 297 -12.84 20.98 -1.00
N GLN A 298 -11.82 20.15 -0.85
CA GLN A 298 -10.49 20.40 -1.42
C GLN A 298 -10.56 20.44 -2.95
N ILE A 299 -11.32 19.56 -3.59
CA ILE A 299 -11.55 19.57 -5.05
C ILE A 299 -12.22 20.87 -5.47
N ALA A 300 -13.28 21.28 -4.78
CA ALA A 300 -13.98 22.53 -5.08
C ALA A 300 -13.06 23.75 -4.94
N LYS A 301 -12.21 23.78 -3.92
CA LYS A 301 -11.19 24.81 -3.71
C LYS A 301 -10.18 24.82 -4.87
N ALA A 302 -9.60 23.68 -5.23
CA ALA A 302 -8.66 23.58 -6.33
C ALA A 302 -9.23 24.09 -7.64
N ARG A 303 -10.49 23.75 -7.96
CA ARG A 303 -11.19 24.24 -9.16
C ARG A 303 -11.49 25.74 -9.14
N ALA A 304 -11.71 26.31 -7.96
CA ALA A 304 -11.93 27.76 -7.82
C ALA A 304 -10.61 28.55 -7.99
N GLU A 305 -9.50 28.02 -7.47
CA GLU A 305 -8.19 28.67 -7.54
C GLU A 305 -7.50 28.46 -8.90
N TYR A 306 -7.73 27.32 -9.54
CA TYR A 306 -7.12 26.94 -10.82
C TYR A 306 -8.20 26.52 -11.83
N PRO A 307 -8.83 27.46 -12.54
CA PRO A 307 -9.83 27.14 -13.57
C PRO A 307 -9.25 26.20 -14.64
N GLY A 308 -9.93 25.07 -14.88
CA GLY A 308 -9.47 24.05 -15.82
C GLY A 308 -8.50 23.03 -15.24
N VAL A 309 -8.26 23.05 -13.91
CA VAL A 309 -7.44 22.02 -13.25
C VAL A 309 -8.02 20.62 -13.45
N GLN A 310 -7.17 19.67 -13.77
CA GLN A 310 -7.50 18.26 -13.81
C GLN A 310 -7.27 17.65 -12.42
N VAL A 311 -8.32 17.08 -11.83
CA VAL A 311 -8.25 16.43 -10.52
C VAL A 311 -8.12 14.93 -10.72
N ILE A 312 -6.99 14.36 -10.32
CA ILE A 312 -6.72 12.92 -10.40
C ILE A 312 -6.50 12.39 -8.99
N VAL A 313 -7.23 11.35 -8.60
CA VAL A 313 -7.15 10.80 -7.25
C VAL A 313 -6.86 9.31 -7.26
N HIS A 314 -6.28 8.80 -6.17
CA HIS A 314 -6.09 7.37 -5.99
C HIS A 314 -7.43 6.71 -5.59
N PRO A 315 -7.74 5.48 -6.03
CA PRO A 315 -9.02 4.81 -5.75
C PRO A 315 -9.21 4.41 -4.27
N GLU A 316 -8.19 4.53 -3.42
CA GLU A 316 -8.31 4.43 -1.96
C GLU A 316 -8.92 5.69 -1.32
N CYS A 317 -9.18 6.74 -2.09
CA CYS A 317 -9.90 7.92 -1.60
C CYS A 317 -11.37 7.60 -1.29
N PRO A 318 -12.01 8.32 -0.37
CA PRO A 318 -13.44 8.18 -0.12
C PRO A 318 -14.27 8.31 -1.41
N MET A 319 -15.36 7.54 -1.51
CA MET A 319 -16.22 7.50 -2.70
C MET A 319 -16.64 8.90 -3.18
N ALA A 320 -17.03 9.79 -2.27
CA ALA A 320 -17.41 11.15 -2.62
C ALA A 320 -16.26 11.97 -3.26
N VAL A 321 -15.02 11.65 -2.95
CA VAL A 321 -13.82 12.26 -3.56
C VAL A 321 -13.60 11.71 -4.96
N VAL A 322 -13.70 10.40 -5.13
CA VAL A 322 -13.59 9.74 -6.44
C VAL A 322 -14.70 10.22 -7.38
N ASP A 323 -15.93 10.34 -6.88
CA ASP A 323 -17.08 10.84 -7.66
C ASP A 323 -16.91 12.31 -8.09
N ALA A 324 -16.22 13.13 -7.31
CA ALA A 324 -15.99 14.54 -7.60
C ALA A 324 -14.75 14.80 -8.47
N ALA A 325 -13.83 13.83 -8.57
CA ALA A 325 -12.61 13.94 -9.37
C ALA A 325 -12.89 13.78 -10.88
N ASP A 326 -11.96 14.23 -11.72
CA ASP A 326 -12.04 14.03 -13.16
C ASP A 326 -11.61 12.61 -13.56
N SER A 327 -10.73 12.00 -12.79
CA SER A 327 -10.34 10.60 -12.94
C SER A 327 -9.78 10.01 -11.64
N ALA A 328 -9.82 8.68 -11.55
CA ALA A 328 -9.22 7.93 -10.45
C ALA A 328 -8.41 6.76 -11.02
N GLY A 329 -7.24 6.51 -10.44
CA GLY A 329 -6.37 5.41 -10.88
C GLY A 329 -5.19 5.18 -9.95
N SER A 330 -4.47 4.10 -10.21
CA SER A 330 -3.26 3.75 -9.47
C SER A 330 -2.17 4.82 -9.58
N THR A 331 -1.12 4.71 -8.78
CA THR A 331 0.04 5.60 -8.87
C THR A 331 0.67 5.59 -10.27
N ASP A 332 0.76 4.43 -10.92
CA ASP A 332 1.23 4.31 -12.31
C ASP A 332 0.30 5.03 -13.29
N PHE A 333 -1.03 4.95 -13.10
CA PHE A 333 -1.99 5.72 -13.89
C PHE A 333 -1.78 7.22 -13.76
N ILE A 334 -1.57 7.72 -12.53
CA ILE A 334 -1.32 9.15 -12.26
C ILE A 334 -0.05 9.60 -12.99
N VAL A 335 1.04 8.85 -12.88
CA VAL A 335 2.31 9.13 -13.58
C VAL A 335 2.08 9.20 -15.09
N LYS A 336 1.45 8.20 -15.69
CA LYS A 336 1.18 8.15 -17.14
C LYS A 336 0.25 9.26 -17.63
N ALA A 337 -0.76 9.63 -16.84
CA ALA A 337 -1.67 10.71 -17.17
C ALA A 337 -0.92 12.06 -17.27
N ILE A 338 -0.01 12.33 -16.34
CA ILE A 338 0.83 13.54 -16.34
C ILE A 338 1.81 13.50 -17.53
N GLN A 339 2.46 12.37 -17.78
CA GLN A 339 3.39 12.21 -18.91
C GLN A 339 2.74 12.45 -20.28
N ALA A 340 1.49 12.02 -20.43
CA ALA A 340 0.77 12.13 -21.69
C ALA A 340 0.10 13.50 -21.91
N ALA A 341 0.09 14.35 -20.90
CA ALA A 341 -0.64 15.62 -20.95
C ALA A 341 0.07 16.68 -21.80
N PRO A 342 -0.67 17.59 -22.45
CA PRO A 342 -0.09 18.74 -23.14
C PRO A 342 0.64 19.65 -22.16
N ALA A 343 1.77 20.24 -22.62
CA ALA A 343 2.51 21.22 -21.82
C ALA A 343 1.61 22.38 -21.35
N GLY A 344 1.82 22.84 -20.13
CA GLY A 344 0.99 23.88 -19.49
C GLY A 344 -0.26 23.36 -18.78
N SER A 345 -0.46 22.04 -18.73
CA SER A 345 -1.56 21.44 -17.97
C SER A 345 -1.42 21.68 -16.46
N THR A 346 -2.56 21.76 -15.77
CA THR A 346 -2.60 21.94 -14.31
C THR A 346 -3.28 20.74 -13.67
N PHE A 347 -2.64 20.16 -12.64
CA PHE A 347 -3.11 18.96 -11.95
C PHE A 347 -3.20 19.17 -10.45
N ALA A 348 -4.34 18.81 -9.86
CA ALA A 348 -4.52 18.62 -8.43
C ALA A 348 -4.58 17.11 -8.14
N ILE A 349 -3.60 16.60 -7.42
CA ILE A 349 -3.41 15.16 -7.24
C ILE A 349 -3.80 14.72 -5.84
N GLY A 350 -4.73 13.78 -5.74
CA GLY A 350 -5.18 13.17 -4.48
C GLY A 350 -4.46 11.85 -4.20
N THR A 351 -3.16 11.92 -3.89
CA THR A 351 -2.34 10.79 -3.43
C THR A 351 -1.20 11.26 -2.52
N GLU A 352 -0.27 10.37 -2.18
CA GLU A 352 0.84 10.62 -1.25
C GLU A 352 1.80 11.69 -1.77
N ILE A 353 2.20 12.58 -0.87
CA ILE A 353 2.89 13.85 -1.19
C ILE A 353 4.26 13.68 -1.85
N ASN A 354 5.05 12.65 -1.48
CA ASN A 354 6.39 12.46 -2.09
C ASN A 354 6.27 12.16 -3.59
N LEU A 355 5.27 11.37 -4.00
CA LEU A 355 4.99 11.17 -5.43
C LEU A 355 4.61 12.49 -6.09
N VAL A 356 3.69 13.27 -5.50
CA VAL A 356 3.21 14.52 -6.07
C VAL A 356 4.35 15.53 -6.24
N ASN A 357 5.19 15.70 -5.22
CA ASN A 357 6.33 16.60 -5.27
C ASN A 357 7.36 16.18 -6.32
N ARG A 358 7.62 14.89 -6.44
CA ARG A 358 8.53 14.36 -7.46
C ARG A 358 8.01 14.62 -8.86
N LEU A 359 6.71 14.37 -9.10
CA LEU A 359 6.10 14.67 -10.39
C LEU A 359 6.16 16.16 -10.72
N ALA A 360 5.95 17.04 -9.73
CA ALA A 360 6.09 18.48 -9.92
C ALA A 360 7.53 18.90 -10.29
N ALA A 361 8.54 18.24 -9.71
CA ALA A 361 9.94 18.48 -10.02
C ALA A 361 10.36 17.90 -11.39
N GLU A 362 9.87 16.71 -11.75
CA GLU A 362 10.18 16.02 -13.00
C GLU A 362 9.48 16.65 -14.22
N TYR A 363 8.28 17.23 -14.01
CA TYR A 363 7.47 17.83 -15.09
C TYR A 363 7.23 19.33 -14.86
N PRO A 364 8.29 20.17 -14.86
CA PRO A 364 8.19 21.60 -14.54
C PRO A 364 7.39 22.40 -15.60
N GLN A 365 7.08 21.80 -16.74
CA GLN A 365 6.19 22.38 -17.76
C GLN A 365 4.70 22.31 -17.35
N HIS A 366 4.36 21.61 -16.27
CA HIS A 366 3.02 21.50 -15.72
C HIS A 366 2.94 22.19 -14.35
N THR A 367 1.75 22.60 -13.95
CA THR A 367 1.46 22.99 -12.57
C THR A 367 0.90 21.76 -11.85
N ILE A 368 1.65 21.16 -10.94
CA ILE A 368 1.26 19.95 -10.23
C ILE A 368 1.30 20.22 -8.72
N PHE A 369 0.22 19.93 -8.02
CA PHE A 369 0.13 20.11 -6.57
C PHE A 369 -0.73 19.05 -5.90
N CYS A 370 -0.49 18.83 -4.60
CA CYS A 370 -1.31 17.94 -3.81
C CYS A 370 -2.67 18.58 -3.49
N LEU A 371 -3.71 17.79 -3.57
CA LEU A 371 -5.08 18.23 -3.27
C LEU A 371 -5.27 18.63 -1.79
N ASP A 372 -4.48 18.06 -0.86
CA ASP A 372 -4.46 18.44 0.56
C ASP A 372 -3.40 19.52 0.80
N ASP A 373 -3.81 20.65 1.37
CA ASP A 373 -2.91 21.76 1.76
C ASP A 373 -1.97 21.36 2.92
N VAL A 374 -2.33 20.35 3.70
CA VAL A 374 -1.51 19.85 4.81
C VAL A 374 -0.61 18.74 4.31
N ILE A 375 0.70 19.02 4.29
CA ILE A 375 1.71 18.02 3.93
C ILE A 375 1.73 16.92 4.99
N CYS A 376 1.27 15.73 4.63
CA CYS A 376 1.31 14.57 5.50
C CYS A 376 1.79 13.36 4.69
N PRO A 377 3.09 13.07 4.68
CA PRO A 377 3.61 11.88 4.01
C PRO A 377 3.09 10.61 4.70
N CYS A 378 3.17 9.48 4.01
CA CYS A 378 2.94 8.19 4.64
C CYS A 378 3.98 7.99 5.76
N SER A 379 3.54 8.09 7.01
CA SER A 379 4.41 8.10 8.20
C SER A 379 5.26 6.83 8.33
N THR A 380 4.76 5.70 7.85
CA THR A 380 5.45 4.41 7.92
C THR A 380 6.47 4.26 6.78
N MET A 381 6.11 4.69 5.57
CA MET A 381 7.03 4.75 4.43
C MET A 381 8.20 5.71 4.72
N TYR A 382 7.91 6.84 5.38
CA TYR A 382 8.88 7.86 5.77
C TYR A 382 9.93 7.37 6.79
N ARG A 383 9.68 6.25 7.48
CA ARG A 383 10.63 5.64 8.43
C ARG A 383 11.89 5.08 7.78
N ILE A 384 11.84 4.77 6.49
CA ILE A 384 13.05 4.43 5.75
C ILE A 384 13.81 5.71 5.47
N HIS A 385 14.93 5.87 6.19
CA HIS A 385 15.83 7.01 6.13
C HIS A 385 17.13 6.60 5.44
N PRO A 386 17.88 7.51 4.75
CA PRO A 386 19.18 7.18 4.15
C PRO A 386 20.16 6.46 5.08
N GLY A 387 20.18 6.80 6.36
CA GLY A 387 21.02 6.10 7.35
C GLY A 387 20.69 4.61 7.48
N TYR A 388 19.40 4.21 7.42
CA TYR A 388 19.03 2.80 7.41
C TYR A 388 19.46 2.12 6.11
N LEU A 389 19.30 2.80 4.98
CA LEU A 389 19.72 2.26 3.70
C LEU A 389 21.24 2.05 3.65
N ALA A 390 22.03 3.05 4.10
CA ALA A 390 23.47 2.93 4.25
C ALA A 390 23.84 1.73 5.14
N TRP A 391 23.21 1.62 6.30
CA TRP A 391 23.50 0.57 7.27
C TRP A 391 23.26 -0.85 6.73
N VAL A 392 22.17 -1.08 6.00
CA VAL A 392 21.91 -2.42 5.45
C VAL A 392 22.80 -2.72 4.24
N LEU A 393 23.11 -1.72 3.39
CA LEU A 393 23.99 -1.91 2.25
C LEU A 393 25.45 -2.17 2.67
N GLU A 394 25.97 -1.41 3.63
CA GLU A 394 27.32 -1.66 4.20
C GLU A 394 27.35 -3.01 4.92
N GLY A 395 26.26 -3.41 5.60
CA GLY A 395 26.16 -4.77 6.13
C GLY A 395 26.38 -5.84 5.06
N LEU A 396 25.75 -5.69 3.91
CA LEU A 396 25.93 -6.62 2.79
C LEU A 396 27.36 -6.60 2.25
N VAL A 397 28.03 -5.45 2.21
CA VAL A 397 29.47 -5.37 1.85
C VAL A 397 30.33 -6.19 2.81
N ASP A 398 30.00 -6.14 4.11
CA ASP A 398 30.69 -6.88 5.17
C ASP A 398 30.24 -8.36 5.29
N GLY A 399 29.34 -8.82 4.41
CA GLY A 399 28.77 -10.16 4.46
C GLY A 399 27.72 -10.37 5.58
N VAL A 400 27.19 -9.29 6.13
CA VAL A 400 26.17 -9.29 7.21
C VAL A 400 24.81 -8.90 6.65
N VAL A 401 23.87 -9.84 6.63
CA VAL A 401 22.48 -9.57 6.25
C VAL A 401 21.72 -9.01 7.45
N ARG A 402 21.30 -7.76 7.37
CA ARG A 402 20.53 -7.05 8.40
C ARG A 402 19.07 -6.90 7.96
N ASN A 403 18.15 -6.93 8.90
CA ASN A 403 16.73 -6.69 8.65
C ASN A 403 16.12 -7.56 7.54
N ARG A 404 16.53 -8.84 7.50
CA ARG A 404 15.99 -9.81 6.54
C ARG A 404 14.51 -10.05 6.84
N ILE A 405 13.69 -9.95 5.83
CA ILE A 405 12.30 -10.43 5.81
C ILE A 405 12.32 -11.90 5.41
N ARG A 406 11.54 -12.71 6.09
CA ARG A 406 11.36 -14.12 5.76
C ARG A 406 9.95 -14.55 6.06
N VAL A 407 9.25 -15.00 5.05
CA VAL A 407 7.92 -15.61 5.14
C VAL A 407 8.09 -17.12 5.37
N ALA A 408 7.23 -17.72 6.17
CA ALA A 408 7.27 -19.17 6.42
C ALA A 408 6.93 -19.96 5.14
N ASP A 409 7.56 -21.12 4.95
CA ASP A 409 7.49 -21.88 3.70
C ASP A 409 6.05 -22.33 3.35
N ASP A 410 5.22 -22.66 4.34
CA ASP A 410 3.81 -22.99 4.16
C ASP A 410 2.99 -21.77 3.72
N VAL A 411 3.26 -20.61 4.30
CA VAL A 411 2.65 -19.33 3.90
C VAL A 411 3.08 -18.95 2.48
N ILE A 412 4.36 -19.14 2.13
CA ILE A 412 4.85 -18.91 0.76
C ILE A 412 4.07 -19.75 -0.24
N ALA A 413 3.92 -21.05 0.02
CA ALA A 413 3.25 -21.96 -0.90
C ALA A 413 1.84 -21.48 -1.25
N ASP A 414 1.03 -21.18 -0.23
CA ASP A 414 -0.35 -20.73 -0.41
C ASP A 414 -0.45 -19.31 -0.98
N SER A 415 0.39 -18.39 -0.53
CA SER A 415 0.42 -17.01 -1.03
C SER A 415 0.79 -16.96 -2.51
N THR A 416 1.74 -17.80 -2.95
CA THR A 416 2.14 -17.91 -4.34
C THR A 416 0.95 -18.22 -5.24
N VAL A 417 0.05 -19.13 -4.82
CA VAL A 417 -1.16 -19.46 -5.58
C VAL A 417 -2.04 -18.23 -5.82
N ALA A 418 -2.26 -17.39 -4.79
CA ALA A 418 -3.09 -16.20 -4.91
C ALA A 418 -2.40 -15.10 -5.76
N LEU A 419 -1.08 -14.95 -5.62
CA LEU A 419 -0.28 -14.01 -6.41
C LEU A 419 -0.17 -14.43 -7.87
N GLU A 420 0.01 -15.72 -8.18
CA GLU A 420 0.03 -16.22 -9.55
C GLU A 420 -1.32 -16.02 -10.25
N ARG A 421 -2.43 -16.24 -9.54
CA ARG A 421 -3.77 -15.90 -10.06
C ARG A 421 -3.85 -14.42 -10.42
N MET A 422 -3.35 -13.52 -9.57
CA MET A 422 -3.30 -12.08 -9.83
C MET A 422 -2.47 -11.75 -11.08
N LEU A 423 -1.29 -12.34 -11.21
CA LEU A 423 -0.39 -12.11 -12.35
C LEU A 423 -0.96 -12.67 -13.66
N ALA A 424 -1.76 -13.74 -13.59
CA ALA A 424 -2.41 -14.35 -14.72
C ALA A 424 -3.75 -13.68 -15.11
N ALA A 425 -4.38 -12.94 -14.19
CA ALA A 425 -5.63 -12.24 -14.46
C ALA A 425 -5.39 -11.13 -15.51
N ARG A 426 -6.09 -11.24 -16.62
CA ARG A 426 -6.02 -10.28 -17.74
C ARG A 426 -7.37 -9.57 -17.88
N PRO A 427 -7.38 -8.29 -18.28
CA PRO A 427 -8.64 -7.66 -18.63
C PRO A 427 -9.32 -8.49 -19.75
N PRO A 428 -10.67 -8.55 -19.75
CA PRO A 428 -11.40 -9.22 -20.82
C PRO A 428 -10.95 -8.65 -22.17
N VAL A 429 -10.74 -9.54 -23.14
CA VAL A 429 -10.45 -9.11 -24.51
C VAL A 429 -11.66 -8.31 -24.97
N ALA A 430 -11.48 -7.02 -25.21
CA ALA A 430 -12.53 -6.17 -25.74
C ALA A 430 -13.12 -6.88 -26.97
N ALA A 431 -14.43 -7.10 -26.97
CA ALA A 431 -15.10 -7.64 -28.14
C ALA A 431 -14.74 -6.75 -29.34
N PRO A 432 -14.40 -7.33 -30.51
CA PRO A 432 -14.06 -6.51 -31.67
C PRO A 432 -15.22 -5.55 -31.92
N ALA A 433 -14.91 -4.27 -32.04
CA ALA A 433 -15.90 -3.26 -32.37
C ALA A 433 -16.66 -3.75 -33.61
N THR A 434 -17.95 -4.00 -33.44
CA THR A 434 -18.80 -4.28 -34.61
C THR A 434 -18.86 -2.98 -35.39
N ASP A 435 -18.22 -2.96 -36.56
CA ASP A 435 -18.35 -1.86 -37.50
C ASP A 435 -19.85 -1.57 -37.70
N PRO A 436 -20.29 -0.32 -37.58
CA PRO A 436 -21.65 0.01 -37.94
C PRO A 436 -21.80 -0.28 -39.42
N VAL A 437 -22.64 -1.27 -39.71
CA VAL A 437 -23.06 -1.58 -41.11
C VAL A 437 -23.57 -0.27 -41.71
N ARG A 438 -22.96 0.12 -42.81
CA ARG A 438 -23.33 1.28 -43.65
C ARG A 438 -24.78 1.23 -44.11
#